data_c3eae532675e5d43b08c699467e24596
#
_entry.id   c3eae532675e5d43b08c699467e24596
#
_cell.length_a   1.000
_cell.length_b   1.000
_cell.length_c   1.000
_cell.angle_alpha   90.00
_cell.angle_beta   90.00
_cell.angle_gamma   90.00
#
_symmetry.space_group_name_H-M   'P 1'
#
loop_
_entity.id
_entity.type
_entity.pdbx_description
1 polymer ?
#
loop_
_entity_poly.entity_id
_entity_poly.type
_entity_poly.pdbx_seq_one_letter_code
_entity_poly.pdbx_strand_id
1 'polypeptide(L)'
;MPRGSVSETEIRDWCIAYLRRTLDDPSTVVAGDVTFAQMGLDSATSTYFIVEMEEWLGTELEPELVFEYPTIADLARHIVTRLGSGYAGAG
;
A
#
# COMPACT_ATOMS: atom_id res chain seq x y z
N MET A 1 -12.87 8.17 8.39
CA MET A 1 -11.71 8.84 7.82
C MET A 1 -10.44 8.19 8.29
N PRO A 2 -9.62 7.75 7.39
CA PRO A 2 -8.45 6.97 7.78
C PRO A 2 -7.28 7.78 8.30
N ARG A 3 -7.29 9.07 8.05
CA ARG A 3 -6.12 9.88 8.39
C ARG A 3 -5.77 9.75 9.85
N GLY A 4 -4.53 9.44 10.09
CA GLY A 4 -3.96 9.48 11.40
C GLY A 4 -4.28 8.32 12.30
N SER A 5 -5.30 7.54 11.99
CA SER A 5 -5.66 6.42 12.85
C SER A 5 -5.91 5.16 12.05
N VAL A 6 -5.37 5.10 10.84
CA VAL A 6 -5.55 3.94 10.00
C VAL A 6 -4.72 2.78 10.55
N SER A 7 -5.27 1.58 10.51
CA SER A 7 -4.59 0.40 10.99
C SER A 7 -3.91 -0.34 9.86
N GLU A 8 -3.00 -1.25 10.21
CA GLU A 8 -2.35 -2.09 9.22
C GLU A 8 -3.38 -2.88 8.41
N THR A 9 -4.40 -3.40 9.08
CA THR A 9 -5.47 -4.15 8.40
C THR A 9 -6.20 -3.29 7.39
N GLU A 10 -6.50 -2.05 7.76
CA GLU A 10 -7.18 -1.14 6.85
C GLU A 10 -6.35 -0.87 5.59
N ILE A 11 -5.04 -0.68 5.77
CA ILE A 11 -4.16 -0.46 4.64
C ILE A 11 -4.09 -1.69 3.75
N ARG A 12 -3.97 -2.88 4.36
CA ARG A 12 -3.94 -4.12 3.60
C ARG A 12 -5.22 -4.31 2.81
N ASP A 13 -6.37 -4.08 3.44
CA ASP A 13 -7.66 -4.24 2.77
C ASP A 13 -7.80 -3.26 1.62
N TRP A 14 -7.38 -2.02 1.82
CA TRP A 14 -7.42 -1.03 0.76
C TRP A 14 -6.54 -1.45 -0.43
N CYS A 15 -5.34 -1.92 -0.14
CA CYS A 15 -4.42 -2.37 -1.18
C CYS A 15 -5.00 -3.53 -1.97
N ILE A 16 -5.56 -4.50 -1.26
CA ILE A 16 -6.13 -5.67 -1.92
C ILE A 16 -7.28 -5.27 -2.82
N ALA A 17 -8.17 -4.43 -2.31
CA ALA A 17 -9.32 -3.98 -3.10
C ALA A 17 -8.88 -3.18 -4.33
N TYR A 18 -7.91 -2.28 -4.12
CA TYR A 18 -7.40 -1.46 -5.22
C TYR A 18 -6.77 -2.32 -6.31
N LEU A 19 -5.91 -3.25 -5.91
CA LEU A 19 -5.18 -4.06 -6.88
C LEU A 19 -6.10 -5.05 -7.60
N ARG A 20 -7.08 -5.61 -6.91
CA ARG A 20 -8.05 -6.48 -7.57
C ARG A 20 -8.81 -5.74 -8.64
N ARG A 21 -9.21 -4.50 -8.36
CA ARG A 21 -9.94 -3.69 -9.31
C ARG A 21 -9.05 -3.26 -10.47
N THR A 22 -7.82 -2.87 -10.15
CA THR A 22 -6.89 -2.34 -11.14
C THR A 22 -6.38 -3.42 -12.08
N LEU A 23 -6.01 -4.57 -11.54
CA LEU A 23 -5.47 -5.67 -12.34
C LEU A 23 -6.57 -6.40 -13.11
N ASP A 24 -7.76 -6.48 -12.53
CA ASP A 24 -8.95 -7.02 -13.20
C ASP A 24 -8.67 -8.37 -13.89
N ASP A 25 -7.94 -9.23 -13.21
CA ASP A 25 -7.56 -10.52 -13.73
C ASP A 25 -7.88 -11.57 -12.67
N PRO A 26 -8.92 -12.39 -12.88
CA PRO A 26 -9.32 -13.36 -11.86
C PRO A 26 -8.27 -14.45 -11.60
N SER A 27 -7.31 -14.62 -12.50
CA SER A 27 -6.25 -15.60 -12.29
C SER A 27 -5.11 -15.04 -11.44
N THR A 28 -5.09 -13.73 -11.21
CA THR A 28 -4.04 -13.12 -10.39
C THR A 28 -4.42 -13.24 -8.92
N VAL A 29 -3.51 -13.77 -8.12
CA VAL A 29 -3.73 -13.88 -6.68
C VAL A 29 -3.28 -12.57 -6.04
N VAL A 30 -4.22 -11.86 -5.42
CA VAL A 30 -3.93 -10.63 -4.70
C VAL A 30 -4.10 -10.92 -3.21
N ALA A 31 -2.97 -11.04 -2.52
CA ALA A 31 -2.98 -11.39 -1.11
C ALA A 31 -1.80 -10.69 -0.42
N GLY A 32 -1.85 -10.64 0.89
CA GLY A 32 -0.88 -9.89 1.67
C GLY A 32 0.55 -10.40 1.56
N ASP A 33 0.73 -11.68 1.30
CA ASP A 33 2.05 -12.31 1.25
C ASP A 33 2.55 -12.58 -0.17
N VAL A 34 1.82 -12.13 -1.18
CA VAL A 34 2.22 -12.26 -2.58
C VAL A 34 2.95 -10.98 -2.97
N THR A 35 4.08 -11.11 -3.66
CA THR A 35 4.83 -9.93 -4.05
C THR A 35 4.13 -9.18 -5.17
N PHE A 36 4.40 -7.87 -5.25
CA PHE A 36 3.83 -7.06 -6.33
C PHE A 36 4.31 -7.57 -7.69
N ALA A 37 5.55 -8.04 -7.76
CA ALA A 37 6.07 -8.62 -9.00
C ALA A 37 5.28 -9.86 -9.41
N GLN A 38 4.93 -10.70 -8.46
CA GLN A 38 4.13 -11.90 -8.74
C GLN A 38 2.72 -11.52 -9.21
N MET A 39 2.21 -10.39 -8.75
CA MET A 39 0.91 -9.90 -9.21
C MET A 39 0.99 -9.28 -10.60
N GLY A 40 2.18 -9.02 -11.10
CA GLY A 40 2.35 -8.45 -12.42
C GLY A 40 2.32 -6.94 -12.47
N LEU A 41 2.59 -6.26 -11.37
CA LEU A 41 2.65 -4.81 -11.37
C LEU A 41 3.86 -4.32 -12.15
N ASP A 42 3.63 -3.46 -13.14
CA ASP A 42 4.71 -2.79 -13.83
C ASP A 42 4.98 -1.43 -13.17
N SER A 43 5.93 -0.69 -13.73
CA SER A 43 6.33 0.59 -13.15
C SER A 43 5.18 1.59 -13.11
N ALA A 44 4.40 1.65 -14.19
CA ALA A 44 3.30 2.62 -14.26
C ALA A 44 2.23 2.28 -13.22
N THR A 45 1.83 1.02 -13.15
CA THR A 45 0.80 0.59 -12.20
C THR A 45 1.28 0.79 -10.77
N SER A 46 2.54 0.48 -10.50
CA SER A 46 3.10 0.67 -9.17
C SER A 46 3.08 2.15 -8.76
N THR A 47 3.42 3.03 -9.70
CA THR A 47 3.41 4.46 -9.42
C THR A 47 2.00 4.94 -9.12
N TYR A 48 1.02 4.55 -9.93
CA TYR A 48 -0.37 4.94 -9.69
C TYR A 48 -0.87 4.41 -8.35
N PHE A 49 -0.51 3.18 -8.02
CA PHE A 49 -0.89 2.57 -6.76
C PHE A 49 -0.41 3.43 -5.59
N ILE A 50 0.84 3.84 -5.61
CA ILE A 50 1.40 4.66 -4.53
C ILE A 50 0.75 6.05 -4.50
N VAL A 51 0.54 6.67 -5.67
CA VAL A 51 -0.08 7.99 -5.72
C VAL A 51 -1.50 7.95 -5.15
N GLU A 52 -2.27 6.92 -5.51
CA GLU A 52 -3.62 6.79 -4.97
C GLU A 52 -3.60 6.58 -3.47
N MET A 53 -2.65 5.81 -2.98
CA MET A 53 -2.52 5.59 -1.56
C MET A 53 -2.14 6.87 -0.82
N GLU A 54 -1.27 7.68 -1.42
CA GLU A 54 -0.94 9.00 -0.86
C GLU A 54 -2.19 9.84 -0.65
N GLU A 55 -3.05 9.87 -1.66
CA GLU A 55 -4.26 10.66 -1.58
C GLU A 55 -5.21 10.12 -0.52
N TRP A 56 -5.33 8.80 -0.45
CA TRP A 56 -6.21 8.18 0.53
C TRP A 56 -5.73 8.44 1.96
N LEU A 57 -4.41 8.32 2.17
CA LEU A 57 -3.83 8.49 3.52
C LEU A 57 -3.59 9.94 3.87
N GLY A 58 -3.49 10.82 2.88
CA GLY A 58 -3.18 12.21 3.13
C GLY A 58 -1.73 12.44 3.53
N THR A 59 -0.82 11.58 3.09
CA THR A 59 0.60 11.69 3.42
C THR A 59 1.42 11.33 2.19
N GLU A 60 2.63 11.86 2.12
CA GLU A 60 3.52 11.58 0.99
C GLU A 60 4.16 10.21 1.13
N LEU A 61 4.22 9.50 0.00
CA LEU A 61 4.86 8.19 -0.07
C LEU A 61 5.78 8.14 -1.28
N GLU A 62 6.95 7.55 -1.11
CA GLU A 62 7.88 7.40 -2.23
C GLU A 62 7.46 6.24 -3.12
N PRO A 63 7.53 6.40 -4.45
CA PRO A 63 7.18 5.30 -5.35
C PRO A 63 8.05 4.06 -5.16
N GLU A 64 9.26 4.23 -4.65
CA GLU A 64 10.19 3.13 -4.42
C GLU A 64 9.71 2.17 -3.33
N LEU A 65 8.70 2.53 -2.57
CA LEU A 65 8.22 1.69 -1.49
C LEU A 65 7.79 0.31 -1.98
N VAL A 66 7.26 0.21 -3.20
CA VAL A 66 6.85 -1.09 -3.72
C VAL A 66 8.04 -2.01 -3.98
N PHE A 67 9.24 -1.44 -4.14
CA PHE A 67 10.44 -2.24 -4.32
C PHE A 67 11.10 -2.58 -3.00
N GLU A 68 11.04 -1.66 -2.04
CA GLU A 68 11.63 -1.88 -0.73
C GLU A 68 10.77 -2.80 0.13
N TYR A 69 9.47 -2.75 -0.05
CA TYR A 69 8.50 -3.55 0.70
C TYR A 69 7.63 -4.29 -0.31
N PRO A 70 8.11 -5.42 -0.83
CA PRO A 70 7.54 -6.02 -2.05
C PRO A 70 6.22 -6.75 -1.85
N THR A 71 5.70 -6.84 -0.64
CA THR A 71 4.38 -7.43 -0.40
C THR A 71 3.46 -6.41 0.25
N ILE A 72 2.15 -6.64 0.11
CA ILE A 72 1.16 -5.77 0.76
C ILE A 72 1.37 -5.76 2.27
N ALA A 73 1.65 -6.93 2.86
CA ALA A 73 1.83 -7.01 4.31
C ALA A 73 3.02 -6.18 4.76
N ASP A 74 4.15 -6.29 4.06
CA ASP A 74 5.34 -5.53 4.43
C ASP A 74 5.12 -4.04 4.25
N LEU A 75 4.50 -3.66 3.14
CA LEU A 75 4.23 -2.26 2.84
C LEU A 75 3.26 -1.67 3.88
N ALA A 76 2.21 -2.38 4.20
CA ALA A 76 1.23 -1.90 5.17
C ALA A 76 1.87 -1.70 6.54
N ARG A 77 2.71 -2.66 6.94
CA ARG A 77 3.41 -2.55 8.23
C ARG A 77 4.33 -1.33 8.25
N HIS A 78 5.05 -1.12 7.18
CA HIS A 78 5.94 0.04 7.09
C HIS A 78 5.16 1.35 7.19
N ILE A 79 4.06 1.44 6.45
CA ILE A 79 3.26 2.65 6.42
C ILE A 79 2.66 2.95 7.80
N VAL A 80 2.12 1.94 8.46
CA VAL A 80 1.57 2.12 9.80
C VAL A 80 2.64 2.60 10.77
N THR A 81 3.81 1.99 10.72
CA THR A 81 4.92 2.38 11.56
C THR A 81 5.32 3.83 11.30
N ARG A 82 5.38 4.20 10.04
CA ARG A 82 5.76 5.55 9.65
C ARG A 82 4.74 6.59 10.12
N LEU A 83 3.46 6.29 9.98
CA LEU A 83 2.41 7.19 10.44
C LEU A 83 2.40 7.30 11.96
N GLY A 84 2.56 6.16 12.63
CA GLY A 84 2.65 6.16 14.08
C GLY A 84 3.84 6.94 14.59
N SER A 85 4.99 6.76 13.95
CA SER A 85 6.19 7.52 14.30
C SER A 85 6.00 9.00 14.06
N GLY A 86 5.34 9.35 12.97
CA GLY A 86 5.04 10.74 12.67
C GLY A 86 4.19 11.36 13.76
N TYR A 87 3.20 10.63 14.22
CA TYR A 87 2.35 11.11 15.30
C TYR A 87 3.11 11.24 16.60
N ALA A 88 3.91 10.23 16.91
CA ALA A 88 4.72 10.29 18.11
C ALA A 88 5.66 11.47 18.06
N GLY A 89 6.24 11.71 16.89
CA GLY A 89 7.12 12.83 16.71
C GLY A 89 6.41 14.18 16.79
N ALA A 90 5.18 14.21 16.32
CA ALA A 90 4.38 15.43 16.39
C ALA A 90 3.87 15.69 17.78
N GLY A 91 3.63 14.62 18.48
CA GLY A 91 3.17 14.72 19.87
C GLY A 91 4.29 15.09 20.78
#